data_0d9fb70d08b73e2d2a2a6397ae2e2f6f
#
_entry.id   0d9fb70d08b73e2d2a2a6397ae2e2f6f
#
_cell.length_a   1.000
_cell.length_b   1.000
_cell.length_c   1.000
_cell.angle_alpha   90.00
_cell.angle_beta   90.00
_cell.angle_gamma   90.00
#
_symmetry.space_group_name_H-M   'P 1'
#
loop_
_entity.id
_entity.type
_entity.pdbx_description
1 polymer ?
#
loop_
_entity_poly.entity_id
_entity_poly.type
_entity_poly.pdbx_seq_one_letter_code
_entity_poly.pdbx_strand_id
1 'polypeptide(L)'
;MRSLVFGVILLACVAPAASAQKWMDIGKTVSGNVVSVDPKSVKRDGNLVSATVRVVFTPPVKAARGTWASSKTIATFDCSRRYLAAKENVFYSDVSSKKVIERTVNKQPGFGPALGGSLGGVAVDYLCKKP
;
A
#
# COMPACT_ATOMS: atom_id res chain seq x y z
N MET A 1 -36.76 50.02 26.46
CA MET A 1 -36.61 49.16 25.28
C MET A 1 -35.25 48.49 25.35
N ARG A 2 -35.22 47.22 25.61
CA ARG A 2 -33.97 46.41 25.71
C ARG A 2 -33.84 45.61 24.42
N SER A 3 -32.88 45.99 23.57
CA SER A 3 -32.54 45.22 22.39
C SER A 3 -31.66 44.02 22.79
N LEU A 4 -32.20 42.81 22.68
CA LEU A 4 -31.45 41.59 22.76
C LEU A 4 -30.83 41.27 21.41
N VAL A 5 -29.50 41.46 21.32
CA VAL A 5 -28.72 40.98 20.15
C VAL A 5 -28.42 39.53 20.36
N PHE A 6 -29.11 38.67 19.62
CA PHE A 6 -28.76 37.24 19.52
C PHE A 6 -27.53 37.10 18.62
N GLY A 7 -26.38 36.85 19.25
CA GLY A 7 -25.19 36.46 18.53
C GLY A 7 -25.32 35.01 18.04
N VAL A 8 -25.44 34.83 16.73
CA VAL A 8 -25.35 33.50 16.10
C VAL A 8 -23.89 33.10 16.07
N ILE A 9 -23.52 32.16 16.96
CA ILE A 9 -22.21 31.52 16.92
C ILE A 9 -22.28 30.48 15.80
N LEU A 10 -21.69 30.78 14.63
CA LEU A 10 -21.44 29.79 13.60
C LEU A 10 -20.32 28.86 14.10
N LEU A 11 -20.68 27.66 14.56
CA LEU A 11 -19.73 26.58 14.75
C LEU A 11 -19.28 26.10 13.37
N ALA A 12 -18.12 26.55 12.92
CA ALA A 12 -17.47 25.99 11.74
C ALA A 12 -16.97 24.58 12.09
N CYS A 13 -17.72 23.55 11.71
CA CYS A 13 -17.24 22.18 11.76
C CYS A 13 -16.10 22.04 10.74
N VAL A 14 -14.85 22.14 11.20
CA VAL A 14 -13.68 21.78 10.40
C VAL A 14 -13.65 20.26 10.38
N ALA A 15 -14.14 19.63 9.30
CA ALA A 15 -13.95 18.22 9.06
C ALA A 15 -12.45 17.95 8.90
N PRO A 16 -11.85 16.96 9.62
CA PRO A 16 -10.46 16.60 9.38
C PRO A 16 -10.34 16.12 7.94
N ALA A 17 -9.45 16.76 7.17
CA ALA A 17 -9.13 16.29 5.82
C ALA A 17 -8.58 14.87 5.92
N ALA A 18 -9.25 13.89 5.27
CA ALA A 18 -8.71 12.55 5.14
C ALA A 18 -7.36 12.66 4.42
N SER A 19 -6.26 12.33 5.13
CA SER A 19 -4.94 12.36 4.52
C SER A 19 -4.88 11.30 3.42
N ALA A 20 -4.74 11.72 2.17
CA ALA A 20 -4.52 10.83 1.06
C ALA A 20 -3.21 10.06 1.28
N GLN A 21 -3.23 8.74 1.03
CA GLN A 21 -2.06 7.89 1.08
C GLN A 21 -1.04 8.40 0.06
N LYS A 22 0.17 8.72 0.50
CA LYS A 22 1.27 9.13 -0.38
C LYS A 22 2.11 7.92 -0.73
N TRP A 23 2.17 7.61 -2.02
CA TRP A 23 2.98 6.53 -2.54
C TRP A 23 4.34 7.05 -2.97
N MET A 24 5.38 6.32 -2.59
CA MET A 24 6.75 6.58 -3.02
C MET A 24 7.22 5.45 -3.92
N ASP A 25 7.60 5.77 -5.16
CA ASP A 25 8.12 4.79 -6.10
C ASP A 25 9.48 4.28 -5.64
N ILE A 26 9.62 2.96 -5.60
CA ILE A 26 10.83 2.30 -5.10
C ILE A 26 11.53 1.42 -6.14
N GLY A 27 10.94 1.25 -7.30
CA GLY A 27 11.52 0.49 -8.40
C GLY A 27 10.49 -0.06 -9.36
N LYS A 28 10.95 -0.92 -10.25
CA LYS A 28 10.11 -1.61 -11.23
C LYS A 28 10.39 -3.10 -11.20
N THR A 29 9.36 -3.90 -11.45
CA THR A 29 9.53 -5.32 -11.70
C THR A 29 10.20 -5.55 -13.05
N VAL A 30 10.66 -6.79 -13.28
CA VAL A 30 11.20 -7.23 -14.57
C VAL A 30 10.20 -6.98 -15.72
N SER A 31 8.90 -7.09 -15.45
CA SER A 31 7.84 -6.83 -16.43
C SER A 31 7.55 -5.33 -16.64
N GLY A 32 8.24 -4.43 -15.95
CA GLY A 32 8.06 -2.98 -16.08
C GLY A 32 6.96 -2.38 -15.21
N ASN A 33 6.40 -3.14 -14.28
CA ASN A 33 5.38 -2.64 -13.35
C ASN A 33 6.04 -1.78 -12.27
N VAL A 34 5.48 -0.58 -12.04
CA VAL A 34 6.00 0.33 -11.02
C VAL A 34 5.61 -0.16 -9.63
N VAL A 35 6.59 -0.27 -8.75
CA VAL A 35 6.41 -0.64 -7.34
C VAL A 35 6.58 0.59 -6.47
N SER A 36 5.63 0.82 -5.58
CA SER A 36 5.62 1.94 -4.64
C SER A 36 5.36 1.44 -3.22
N VAL A 37 5.84 2.17 -2.24
CA VAL A 37 5.58 1.90 -0.82
C VAL A 37 4.86 3.09 -0.20
N ASP A 38 3.98 2.82 0.77
CA ASP A 38 3.47 3.84 1.67
C ASP A 38 4.48 4.04 2.81
N PRO A 39 5.22 5.17 2.84
CA PRO A 39 6.27 5.39 3.84
C PRO A 39 5.75 5.35 5.29
N LYS A 40 4.50 5.76 5.50
CA LYS A 40 3.87 5.75 6.83
C LYS A 40 3.54 4.35 7.33
N SER A 41 3.45 3.37 6.43
CA SER A 41 3.17 1.98 6.78
C SER A 41 4.40 1.19 7.22
N VAL A 42 5.60 1.71 6.97
CA VAL A 42 6.86 1.00 7.24
C VAL A 42 7.10 0.91 8.74
N LYS A 43 7.21 -0.32 9.24
CA LYS A 43 7.53 -0.62 10.65
C LYS A 43 8.67 -1.62 10.68
N ARG A 44 9.71 -1.31 11.46
CA ARG A 44 10.90 -2.13 11.60
C ARG A 44 10.96 -2.77 12.97
N ASP A 45 11.26 -4.06 13.00
CA ASP A 45 11.48 -4.84 14.22
C ASP A 45 12.63 -5.83 13.95
N GLY A 46 13.85 -5.45 14.35
CA GLY A 46 15.05 -6.23 14.03
C GLY A 46 15.23 -6.40 12.53
N ASN A 47 15.30 -7.65 12.06
CA ASN A 47 15.41 -7.99 10.64
C ASN A 47 14.07 -8.02 9.90
N LEU A 48 12.95 -7.78 10.60
CA LEU A 48 11.63 -7.77 10.01
C LEU A 48 11.19 -6.35 9.70
N VAL A 49 10.64 -6.15 8.50
CA VAL A 49 10.06 -4.88 8.07
C VAL A 49 8.67 -5.16 7.55
N SER A 50 7.67 -4.54 8.15
CA SER A 50 6.28 -4.59 7.65
C SER A 50 5.98 -3.33 6.86
N ALA A 51 5.30 -3.49 5.73
CA ALA A 51 4.95 -2.36 4.88
C ALA A 51 3.74 -2.68 3.99
N THR A 52 3.07 -1.62 3.53
CA THR A 52 2.09 -1.68 2.46
C THR A 52 2.77 -1.27 1.16
N VAL A 53 2.72 -2.14 0.17
CA VAL A 53 3.36 -1.98 -1.13
C VAL A 53 2.30 -1.97 -2.21
N ARG A 54 2.43 -1.09 -3.19
CA ARG A 54 1.53 -1.00 -4.34
C ARG A 54 2.28 -1.33 -5.63
N VAL A 55 1.57 -2.01 -6.53
CA VAL A 55 2.04 -2.22 -7.91
C VAL A 55 1.03 -1.59 -8.86
N VAL A 56 1.53 -0.87 -9.86
CA VAL A 56 0.76 -0.43 -11.01
C VAL A 56 1.14 -1.31 -12.19
N PHE A 57 0.17 -2.04 -12.72
CA PHE A 57 0.38 -2.97 -13.84
C PHE A 57 0.40 -2.22 -15.16
N THR A 58 1.45 -2.42 -15.93
CA THR A 58 1.63 -1.83 -17.25
C THR A 58 2.04 -2.91 -18.26
N PRO A 59 1.16 -3.34 -19.15
CA PRO A 59 -0.28 -2.99 -19.24
C PRO A 59 -1.11 -3.62 -18.13
N PRO A 60 -2.37 -3.17 -17.92
CA PRO A 60 -3.28 -3.82 -16.98
C PRO A 60 -3.48 -5.30 -17.30
N VAL A 61 -3.67 -6.12 -16.28
CA VAL A 61 -3.78 -7.57 -16.39
C VAL A 61 -5.24 -8.00 -16.42
N LYS A 62 -5.63 -8.76 -17.44
CA LYS A 62 -6.96 -9.38 -17.51
C LYS A 62 -7.03 -10.56 -16.54
N ALA A 63 -8.04 -10.56 -15.69
CA ALA A 63 -8.28 -11.62 -14.71
C ALA A 63 -9.75 -12.07 -14.76
N ALA A 64 -10.09 -13.16 -14.05
CA ALA A 64 -11.41 -13.75 -14.07
C ALA A 64 -12.52 -12.78 -13.60
N ARG A 65 -12.21 -11.91 -12.63
CA ARG A 65 -13.18 -10.97 -12.02
C ARG A 65 -13.08 -9.54 -12.56
N GLY A 66 -12.23 -9.28 -13.52
CA GLY A 66 -12.03 -7.97 -14.11
C GLY A 66 -10.58 -7.70 -14.45
N THR A 67 -10.29 -6.47 -14.86
CA THR A 67 -8.93 -6.06 -15.23
C THR A 67 -8.22 -5.47 -14.02
N TRP A 68 -7.05 -5.99 -13.68
CA TRP A 68 -6.21 -5.46 -12.62
C TRP A 68 -5.36 -4.32 -13.16
N ALA A 69 -5.62 -3.11 -12.71
CA ALA A 69 -4.80 -1.94 -13.03
C ALA A 69 -3.74 -1.68 -11.94
N SER A 70 -4.05 -2.02 -10.70
CA SER A 70 -3.13 -1.91 -9.57
C SER A 70 -3.43 -2.93 -8.47
N SER A 71 -2.48 -3.12 -7.56
CA SER A 71 -2.66 -3.94 -6.36
C SER A 71 -2.01 -3.28 -5.15
N LYS A 72 -2.52 -3.61 -3.96
CA LYS A 72 -1.87 -3.33 -2.67
C LYS A 72 -1.58 -4.65 -1.96
N THR A 73 -0.40 -4.76 -1.39
CA THR A 73 0.01 -5.91 -0.59
C THR A 73 0.48 -5.40 0.77
N ILE A 74 -0.10 -5.93 1.84
CA ILE A 74 0.41 -5.76 3.19
C ILE A 74 1.24 -6.98 3.50
N ALA A 75 2.54 -6.79 3.76
CA ALA A 75 3.47 -7.89 3.96
C ALA A 75 4.52 -7.57 5.03
N THR A 76 5.09 -8.63 5.57
CA THR A 76 6.29 -8.59 6.40
C THR A 76 7.45 -9.16 5.60
N PHE A 77 8.55 -8.44 5.57
CA PHE A 77 9.78 -8.81 4.85
C PHE A 77 10.85 -9.19 5.87
N ASP A 78 11.47 -10.34 5.66
CA ASP A 78 12.62 -10.80 6.43
C ASP A 78 13.90 -10.44 5.68
N CYS A 79 14.60 -9.43 6.16
CA CYS A 79 15.79 -8.91 5.49
C CYS A 79 16.98 -9.89 5.55
N SER A 80 17.06 -10.73 6.59
CA SER A 80 18.15 -11.69 6.74
C SER A 80 18.10 -12.81 5.72
N ARG A 81 16.88 -13.30 5.39
CA ARG A 81 16.65 -14.40 4.45
C ARG A 81 16.19 -13.94 3.08
N ARG A 82 15.83 -12.66 2.91
CA ARG A 82 15.16 -12.13 1.73
C ARG A 82 13.87 -12.88 1.43
N TYR A 83 13.05 -13.06 2.45
CA TYR A 83 11.74 -13.69 2.40
C TYR A 83 10.64 -12.65 2.66
N LEU A 84 9.42 -12.99 2.30
CA LEU A 84 8.24 -12.20 2.62
C LEU A 84 7.07 -13.09 3.02
N ALA A 85 6.20 -12.55 3.86
CA ALA A 85 4.92 -13.14 4.22
C ALA A 85 3.81 -12.14 3.89
N ALA A 86 3.00 -12.44 2.88
CA ALA A 86 1.89 -11.58 2.47
C ALA A 86 0.67 -11.83 3.36
N LYS A 87 0.25 -10.80 4.08
CA LYS A 87 -0.91 -10.84 4.97
C LYS A 87 -2.20 -10.53 4.23
N GLU A 88 -2.16 -9.61 3.29
CA GLU A 88 -3.32 -9.19 2.52
C GLU A 88 -2.91 -8.73 1.12
N ASN A 89 -3.69 -9.13 0.13
CA ASN A 89 -3.57 -8.64 -1.24
C ASN A 89 -4.92 -8.09 -1.69
N VAL A 90 -4.92 -6.90 -2.27
CA VAL A 90 -6.11 -6.27 -2.84
C VAL A 90 -5.81 -5.86 -4.27
N PHE A 91 -6.68 -6.25 -5.20
CA PHE A 91 -6.58 -5.87 -6.60
C PHE A 91 -7.64 -4.84 -6.96
N TYR A 92 -7.26 -3.88 -7.78
CA TYR A 92 -8.09 -2.74 -8.14
C TYR A 92 -8.22 -2.61 -9.66
N SER A 93 -9.40 -2.15 -10.11
CA SER A 93 -9.64 -1.85 -11.52
C SER A 93 -9.08 -0.50 -11.97
N ASP A 94 -8.58 0.31 -11.05
CA ASP A 94 -8.03 1.64 -11.31
C ASP A 94 -6.58 1.76 -10.83
N VAL A 95 -5.85 2.68 -11.44
CA VAL A 95 -4.43 2.95 -11.11
C VAL A 95 -4.28 3.58 -9.72
N SER A 96 -5.26 4.38 -9.30
CA SER A 96 -5.25 5.04 -7.98
C SER A 96 -5.59 4.11 -6.81
N SER A 97 -5.93 2.83 -7.07
CA SER A 97 -6.20 1.81 -6.07
C SER A 97 -7.36 2.16 -5.14
N LYS A 98 -8.48 2.55 -5.73
CA LYS A 98 -9.73 2.88 -5.03
C LYS A 98 -10.87 1.92 -5.31
N LYS A 99 -10.92 1.33 -6.52
CA LYS A 99 -12.01 0.44 -6.96
C LYS A 99 -11.59 -1.01 -6.81
N VAL A 100 -11.95 -1.63 -5.69
CA VAL A 100 -11.60 -3.01 -5.34
C VAL A 100 -12.33 -3.99 -6.27
N ILE A 101 -11.58 -4.93 -6.86
CA ILE A 101 -12.14 -6.08 -7.60
C ILE A 101 -12.06 -7.34 -6.74
N GLU A 102 -10.92 -7.54 -6.06
CA GLU A 102 -10.61 -8.78 -5.36
C GLU A 102 -9.76 -8.50 -4.13
N ARG A 103 -10.05 -9.20 -3.04
CA ARG A 103 -9.30 -9.10 -1.78
C ARG A 103 -9.04 -10.50 -1.25
N THR A 104 -7.80 -10.78 -0.91
CA THR A 104 -7.39 -12.02 -0.25
C THR A 104 -6.71 -11.69 1.07
N VAL A 105 -7.22 -12.25 2.16
CA VAL A 105 -6.62 -12.12 3.50
C VAL A 105 -6.08 -13.49 3.91
N ASN A 106 -4.81 -13.54 4.29
CA ASN A 106 -4.18 -14.72 4.83
C ASN A 106 -4.01 -14.57 6.35
N LYS A 107 -4.77 -15.34 7.11
CA LYS A 107 -4.75 -15.29 8.59
C LYS A 107 -3.46 -15.85 9.19
N GLN A 108 -2.78 -16.75 8.48
CA GLN A 108 -1.53 -17.37 8.91
C GLN A 108 -0.51 -17.33 7.76
N PRO A 109 0.00 -16.12 7.43
CA PRO A 109 0.92 -15.98 6.32
C PRO A 109 2.24 -16.70 6.61
N GLY A 110 2.64 -17.60 5.71
CA GLY A 110 3.96 -18.23 5.72
C GLY A 110 4.99 -17.38 4.98
N PHE A 111 6.25 -17.43 5.39
CA PHE A 111 7.35 -16.81 4.69
C PHE A 111 7.77 -17.61 3.47
N GLY A 112 7.96 -16.96 2.35
CA GLY A 112 8.50 -17.51 1.12
C GLY A 112 9.55 -16.57 0.51
N PRO A 113 10.34 -17.05 -0.46
CA PRO A 113 11.42 -16.26 -1.04
C PRO A 113 10.91 -15.04 -1.83
N ALA A 114 11.55 -13.89 -1.63
CA ALA A 114 11.36 -12.70 -2.43
C ALA A 114 12.24 -12.80 -3.67
N LEU A 115 11.66 -13.21 -4.79
CA LEU A 115 12.41 -13.43 -6.03
C LEU A 115 12.86 -12.12 -6.67
N GLY A 116 14.09 -12.07 -7.17
CA GLY A 116 14.62 -10.92 -7.89
C GLY A 116 13.74 -10.52 -9.07
N GLY A 117 13.49 -9.22 -9.24
CA GLY A 117 12.65 -8.67 -10.32
C GLY A 117 11.14 -8.82 -10.11
N SER A 118 10.71 -9.50 -9.05
CA SER A 118 9.31 -9.55 -8.61
C SER A 118 8.98 -8.38 -7.68
N LEU A 119 7.70 -8.18 -7.40
CA LEU A 119 7.24 -7.23 -6.37
C LEU A 119 8.01 -7.42 -5.05
N GLY A 120 8.10 -8.66 -4.58
CA GLY A 120 8.79 -9.00 -3.33
C GLY A 120 10.28 -8.65 -3.38
N GLY A 121 10.95 -8.96 -4.48
CA GLY A 121 12.38 -8.64 -4.68
C GLY A 121 12.65 -7.14 -4.68
N VAL A 122 11.85 -6.36 -5.40
CA VAL A 122 11.96 -4.90 -5.44
C VAL A 122 11.74 -4.31 -4.04
N ALA A 123 10.72 -4.79 -3.33
CA ALA A 123 10.41 -4.32 -1.98
C ALA A 123 11.54 -4.64 -0.98
N VAL A 124 12.08 -5.86 -1.00
CA VAL A 124 13.20 -6.27 -0.14
C VAL A 124 14.44 -5.42 -0.43
N ASP A 125 14.77 -5.20 -1.69
CA ASP A 125 15.93 -4.39 -2.09
C ASP A 125 15.84 -2.97 -1.54
N TYR A 126 14.66 -2.40 -1.52
CA TYR A 126 14.45 -1.06 -0.98
C TYR A 126 14.33 -1.03 0.55
N LEU A 127 13.47 -1.87 1.13
CA LEU A 127 13.13 -1.83 2.55
C LEU A 127 14.26 -2.36 3.44
N CYS A 128 15.11 -3.24 2.92
CA CYS A 128 16.21 -3.86 3.65
C CYS A 128 17.54 -3.13 3.50
N LYS A 129 17.57 -2.01 2.80
CA LYS A 129 18.76 -1.14 2.79
C LYS A 129 19.00 -0.58 4.18
N LYS A 130 20.25 -0.70 4.65
CA LYS A 130 20.66 -0.02 5.89
C LYS A 130 20.68 1.49 5.66
N PRO A 131 20.15 2.28 6.60
CA PRO A 131 20.26 3.73 6.52
C PRO A 131 21.70 4.22 6.53
#